data_fc9f170968852f28c0269929cabc9797
#
_entry.id   fc9f170968852f28c0269929cabc9797
#
_cell.length_a   1.000
_cell.length_b   1.000
_cell.length_c   1.000
_cell.angle_alpha   90.00
_cell.angle_beta   90.00
_cell.angle_gamma   90.00
#
_symmetry.space_group_name_H-M   'P 1'
#
loop_
_entity.id
_entity.type
_entity.pdbx_description
1 polymer ?
#
loop_
_entity_poly.entity_id
_entity_poly.type
_entity_poly.pdbx_seq_one_letter_code
_entity_poly.pdbx_strand_id
1 'polypeptide(L)'
;MAVPYGKRFPIEFDELFPEGAYVVGAVTAVTEYQSQEDKARNRPVRPRLDEVSGLPLFKVTIADPSAEKDRDKSITVEIVAKVQPVPPPAVNGLPFRPVVLEGLTVQPRAEASGQAKWITWVIRATGMHAVGEQKPNHGTHAKPGSAMTADARSAAA
;
A
#
# COMPACT_ATOMS: atom_id res chain seq x y z
N MET A 1 29.88 -2.76 7.44
CA MET A 1 28.62 -2.93 6.66
C MET A 1 27.66 -1.85 7.14
N ALA A 2 27.17 -1.01 6.25
CA ALA A 2 26.23 0.06 6.60
C ALA A 2 24.89 -0.19 5.90
N VAL A 3 23.78 -0.02 6.65
CA VAL A 3 22.44 -0.03 6.04
C VAL A 3 22.29 1.29 5.28
N PRO A 4 21.94 1.27 3.98
CA PRO A 4 21.74 2.49 3.21
C PRO A 4 20.69 3.40 3.84
N TYR A 5 20.92 4.70 3.79
CA TYR A 5 19.93 5.68 4.24
C TYR A 5 18.62 5.49 3.45
N GLY A 6 17.50 5.57 4.15
CA GLY A 6 16.18 5.40 3.53
C GLY A 6 15.79 3.95 3.24
N LYS A 7 16.59 2.98 3.68
CA LYS A 7 16.25 1.56 3.52
C LYS A 7 14.90 1.23 4.15
N ARG A 8 14.05 0.56 3.38
CA ARG A 8 12.78 0.00 3.82
C ARG A 8 12.91 -1.51 3.97
N PHE A 9 12.29 -2.06 4.99
CA PHE A 9 12.31 -3.48 5.29
C PHE A 9 10.94 -4.08 4.98
N PRO A 10 10.86 -5.20 4.23
CA PRO A 10 9.60 -5.90 4.03
C PRO A 10 9.12 -6.50 5.34
N ILE A 11 7.80 -6.55 5.51
CA ILE A 11 7.12 -7.17 6.64
C ILE A 11 5.85 -7.85 6.14
N GLU A 12 5.51 -9.02 6.71
CA GLU A 12 4.27 -9.70 6.36
C GLU A 12 3.07 -9.03 7.02
N PHE A 13 1.92 -9.11 6.34
CA PHE A 13 0.70 -8.48 6.82
C PHE A 13 0.27 -8.99 8.20
N ASP A 14 0.28 -10.30 8.38
CA ASP A 14 -0.14 -10.95 9.64
C ASP A 14 0.84 -10.70 10.80
N GLU A 15 2.10 -10.38 10.47
CA GLU A 15 3.10 -9.99 11.47
C GLU A 15 2.86 -8.57 11.98
N LEU A 16 2.46 -7.66 11.08
CA LEU A 16 2.18 -6.27 11.44
C LEU A 16 0.76 -6.10 12.03
N PHE A 17 -0.22 -6.82 11.51
CA PHE A 17 -1.63 -6.74 11.89
C PHE A 17 -2.20 -8.12 12.26
N PRO A 18 -1.81 -8.71 13.39
CA PRO A 18 -2.22 -10.08 13.75
C PRO A 18 -3.73 -10.23 13.99
N GLU A 19 -4.43 -9.16 14.33
CA GLU A 19 -5.89 -9.12 14.47
C GLU A 19 -6.60 -8.45 13.29
N GLY A 20 -5.89 -8.29 12.16
CA GLY A 20 -6.41 -7.63 10.98
C GLY A 20 -6.26 -6.12 10.99
N ALA A 21 -6.59 -5.51 9.87
CA ALA A 21 -6.51 -4.07 9.65
C ALA A 21 -7.83 -3.55 9.07
N TYR A 22 -8.23 -2.36 9.46
CA TYR A 22 -9.49 -1.75 9.05
C TYR A 22 -9.24 -0.35 8.52
N VAL A 23 -9.67 -0.08 7.28
CA VAL A 23 -9.64 1.28 6.74
C VAL A 23 -10.68 2.15 7.43
N VAL A 24 -10.25 3.31 7.87
CA VAL A 24 -11.09 4.36 8.44
C VAL A 24 -11.02 5.61 7.56
N GLY A 25 -12.16 6.02 7.04
CA GLY A 25 -12.24 7.20 6.20
C GLY A 25 -11.83 6.96 4.74
N ALA A 26 -11.36 8.02 4.09
CA ALA A 26 -11.01 8.01 2.68
C ALA A 26 -9.50 7.92 2.44
N VAL A 27 -9.12 7.38 1.29
CA VAL A 27 -7.76 7.49 0.78
C VAL A 27 -7.55 8.89 0.22
N THR A 28 -6.45 9.53 0.58
CA THR A 28 -6.12 10.88 0.11
C THR A 28 -4.71 10.92 -0.49
N ALA A 29 -4.48 11.81 -1.45
CA ALA A 29 -3.16 12.01 -2.02
C ALA A 29 -2.21 12.64 -1.00
N VAL A 30 -0.95 12.20 -0.99
CA VAL A 30 0.12 12.87 -0.26
C VAL A 30 0.73 13.93 -1.17
N THR A 31 0.83 15.14 -0.67
CA THR A 31 1.37 16.27 -1.43
C THR A 31 2.72 16.72 -0.86
N GLU A 32 3.53 17.33 -1.73
CA GLU A 32 4.74 18.00 -1.29
C GLU A 32 4.40 19.18 -0.36
N TYR A 33 5.33 19.48 0.53
CA TYR A 33 5.18 20.65 1.40
C TYR A 33 5.21 21.93 0.56
N GLN A 34 4.20 22.77 0.76
CA GLN A 34 4.17 24.12 0.21
C GLN A 34 4.54 25.14 1.29
N SER A 35 5.49 26.00 0.97
CA SER A 35 5.82 27.14 1.80
C SER A 35 4.66 28.16 1.82
N GLN A 36 4.67 29.08 2.78
CA GLN A 36 3.71 30.18 2.82
C GLN A 36 3.79 31.05 1.56
N GLU A 37 5.01 31.23 1.02
CA GLU A 37 5.24 31.99 -0.23
C GLU A 37 4.65 31.27 -1.44
N ASP A 38 4.77 29.93 -1.52
CA ASP A 38 4.20 29.15 -2.62
C ASP A 38 2.67 29.21 -2.62
N LYS A 39 2.06 29.17 -1.42
CA LYS A 39 0.61 29.36 -1.24
C LYS A 39 0.17 30.76 -1.65
N ALA A 40 0.91 31.79 -1.24
CA ALA A 40 0.61 33.18 -1.61
C ALA A 40 0.73 33.45 -3.12
N ARG A 41 1.61 32.70 -3.81
CA ARG A 41 1.79 32.77 -5.27
C ARG A 41 0.88 31.83 -6.04
N ASN A 42 -0.07 31.14 -5.40
CA ASN A 42 -0.97 30.15 -6.01
C ASN A 42 -0.23 29.10 -6.85
N ARG A 43 0.94 28.64 -6.39
CA ARG A 43 1.64 27.56 -7.07
C ARG A 43 0.83 26.27 -6.98
N PRO A 44 0.77 25.47 -8.05
CA PRO A 44 0.02 24.21 -8.03
C PRO A 44 0.61 23.25 -7.02
N VAL A 45 -0.28 22.55 -6.30
CA VAL A 45 0.10 21.49 -5.36
C VAL A 45 0.63 20.31 -6.16
N ARG A 46 1.82 19.82 -5.81
CA ARG A 46 2.44 18.68 -6.45
C ARG A 46 2.24 17.41 -5.63
N PRO A 47 1.94 16.28 -6.26
CA PRO A 47 1.92 15.00 -5.55
C PRO A 47 3.34 14.65 -5.08
N ARG A 48 3.44 14.10 -3.88
CA ARG A 48 4.68 13.51 -3.41
C ARG A 48 4.85 12.14 -4.07
N LEU A 49 6.05 11.86 -4.55
CA LEU A 49 6.38 10.62 -5.24
C LEU A 49 7.24 9.72 -4.36
N ASP A 50 7.08 8.43 -4.55
CA ASP A 50 7.97 7.42 -3.95
C ASP A 50 9.37 7.53 -4.58
N GLU A 51 10.40 7.51 -3.75
CA GLU A 51 11.78 7.78 -4.16
C GLU A 51 12.37 6.68 -5.08
N VAL A 52 11.82 5.46 -4.98
CA VAL A 52 12.31 4.30 -5.73
C VAL A 52 11.54 4.12 -7.04
N SER A 53 10.22 4.13 -6.98
CA SER A 53 9.36 3.85 -8.14
C SER A 53 8.97 5.09 -8.94
N GLY A 54 9.07 6.29 -8.35
CA GLY A 54 8.57 7.52 -8.93
C GLY A 54 7.04 7.61 -9.00
N LEU A 55 6.33 6.68 -8.40
CA LEU A 55 4.87 6.66 -8.39
C LEU A 55 4.30 7.58 -7.30
N PRO A 56 3.09 8.12 -7.49
CA PRO A 56 2.42 8.92 -6.47
C PRO A 56 2.20 8.14 -5.17
N LEU A 57 2.25 8.88 -4.06
CA LEU A 57 1.93 8.40 -2.73
C LEU A 57 0.52 8.83 -2.34
N PHE A 58 -0.22 7.89 -1.80
CA PHE A 58 -1.51 8.12 -1.16
C PHE A 58 -1.41 7.74 0.31
N LYS A 59 -2.28 8.24 1.14
CA LYS A 59 -2.35 7.88 2.56
C LYS A 59 -3.76 7.45 2.93
N VAL A 60 -3.82 6.51 3.84
CA VAL A 60 -5.04 5.99 4.42
C VAL A 60 -4.85 5.78 5.91
N THR A 61 -5.89 6.03 6.68
CA THR A 61 -5.89 5.71 8.11
C THR A 61 -6.34 4.26 8.31
N ILE A 62 -5.55 3.52 9.06
CA ILE A 62 -5.81 2.12 9.42
C ILE A 62 -6.05 2.03 10.92
N ALA A 63 -7.15 1.42 11.31
CA ALA A 63 -7.37 0.99 12.69
C ALA A 63 -6.74 -0.39 12.88
N ASP A 64 -5.93 -0.50 13.92
CA ASP A 64 -5.23 -1.72 14.34
C ASP A 64 -5.74 -2.16 15.71
N PRO A 65 -6.60 -3.20 15.79
CA PRO A 65 -7.11 -3.70 17.07
C PRO A 65 -6.03 -4.32 17.95
N SER A 66 -4.94 -4.82 17.36
CA SER A 66 -3.86 -5.50 18.08
C SER A 66 -2.93 -4.55 18.83
N ALA A 67 -3.03 -3.24 18.56
CA ALA A 67 -2.17 -2.25 19.20
C ALA A 67 -2.48 -2.11 20.69
N GLU A 68 -1.44 -2.25 21.52
CA GLU A 68 -1.57 -2.13 22.98
C GLU A 68 -1.83 -0.70 23.45
N LYS A 69 -1.24 0.28 22.74
CA LYS A 69 -1.36 1.69 23.10
C LYS A 69 -2.42 2.37 22.26
N ASP A 70 -3.26 3.16 22.89
CA ASP A 70 -4.36 3.86 22.19
C ASP A 70 -3.88 4.76 21.04
N ARG A 71 -2.70 5.38 21.17
CA ARG A 71 -2.11 6.17 20.09
C ARG A 71 -1.74 5.36 18.84
N ASP A 72 -1.48 4.07 19.00
CA ASP A 72 -1.05 3.19 17.93
C ASP A 72 -2.23 2.43 17.28
N LYS A 73 -3.43 2.54 17.88
CA LYS A 73 -4.67 1.94 17.36
C LYS A 73 -5.17 2.58 16.05
N SER A 74 -4.65 3.76 15.72
CA SER A 74 -4.97 4.45 14.47
C SER A 74 -3.67 4.97 13.86
N ILE A 75 -3.25 4.33 12.80
CA ILE A 75 -1.98 4.63 12.12
C ILE A 75 -2.23 5.07 10.69
N THR A 76 -1.32 5.86 10.15
CA THR A 76 -1.33 6.24 8.74
C THR A 76 -0.42 5.31 7.95
N VAL A 77 -0.97 4.70 6.90
CA VAL A 77 -0.22 3.90 5.93
C VAL A 77 -0.16 4.66 4.62
N GLU A 78 1.04 4.76 4.05
CA GLU A 78 1.24 5.30 2.71
C GLU A 78 1.08 4.19 1.67
N ILE A 79 0.42 4.47 0.56
CA ILE A 79 0.24 3.53 -0.55
C ILE A 79 0.88 4.10 -1.80
N VAL A 80 1.76 3.31 -2.41
CA VAL A 80 2.43 3.63 -3.66
C VAL A 80 1.60 3.07 -4.81
N ALA A 81 0.99 3.93 -5.62
CA ALA A 81 0.14 3.50 -6.72
C ALA A 81 0.10 4.52 -7.85
N LYS A 82 -0.14 4.08 -9.08
CA LYS A 82 -0.33 4.96 -10.25
C LYS A 82 -1.62 5.78 -10.15
N VAL A 83 -2.65 5.16 -9.59
CA VAL A 83 -4.00 5.73 -9.44
C VAL A 83 -4.41 5.62 -7.98
N GLN A 84 -5.20 6.55 -7.52
CA GLN A 84 -5.71 6.56 -6.14
C GLN A 84 -6.42 5.23 -5.84
N PRO A 85 -5.95 4.49 -4.83
CA PRO A 85 -6.58 3.24 -4.43
C PRO A 85 -8.02 3.47 -3.92
N VAL A 86 -8.89 2.54 -4.24
CA VAL A 86 -10.27 2.55 -3.75
C VAL A 86 -10.37 1.54 -2.60
N PRO A 87 -10.77 1.96 -1.40
CA PRO A 87 -10.97 1.03 -0.29
C PRO A 87 -12.06 0.02 -0.62
N PRO A 88 -11.98 -1.22 -0.10
CA PRO A 88 -13.06 -2.18 -0.19
C PRO A 88 -14.38 -1.61 0.35
N PRO A 89 -15.53 -2.17 -0.07
CA PRO A 89 -16.82 -1.72 0.44
C PRO A 89 -16.95 -1.99 1.95
N ALA A 90 -17.74 -1.16 2.63
CA ALA A 90 -18.05 -1.36 4.04
C ALA A 90 -18.85 -2.66 4.23
N VAL A 91 -18.57 -3.38 5.30
CA VAL A 91 -19.29 -4.60 5.66
C VAL A 91 -20.43 -4.24 6.62
N ASN A 92 -21.66 -4.68 6.30
CA ASN A 92 -22.85 -4.53 7.15
C ASN A 92 -23.10 -3.08 7.66
N GLY A 93 -22.85 -2.07 6.83
CA GLY A 93 -23.09 -0.68 7.19
C GLY A 93 -22.16 -0.11 8.27
N LEU A 94 -21.12 -0.82 8.67
CA LEU A 94 -20.10 -0.33 9.59
C LEU A 94 -19.16 0.64 8.87
N PRO A 95 -18.69 1.69 9.55
CA PRO A 95 -17.76 2.66 8.96
C PRO A 95 -16.35 2.08 8.72
N PHE A 96 -16.06 0.93 9.31
CA PHE A 96 -14.77 0.24 9.19
C PHE A 96 -14.81 -0.78 8.05
N ARG A 97 -13.74 -0.81 7.27
CA ARG A 97 -13.60 -1.68 6.09
C ARG A 97 -12.43 -2.61 6.28
N PRO A 98 -12.66 -3.91 6.52
CA PRO A 98 -11.58 -4.88 6.66
C PRO A 98 -10.76 -4.94 5.38
N VAL A 99 -9.43 -4.89 5.50
CA VAL A 99 -8.50 -4.91 4.36
C VAL A 99 -7.30 -5.79 4.63
N VAL A 100 -6.71 -6.29 3.56
CA VAL A 100 -5.36 -6.81 3.53
C VAL A 100 -4.51 -5.83 2.74
N LEU A 101 -3.38 -5.43 3.29
CA LEU A 101 -2.41 -4.55 2.64
C LEU A 101 -1.32 -5.39 1.98
N GLU A 102 -1.00 -5.06 0.74
CA GLU A 102 -0.01 -5.78 -0.06
C GLU A 102 1.34 -5.04 -0.09
N GLY A 103 2.41 -5.82 -0.23
CA GLY A 103 3.76 -5.27 -0.42
C GLY A 103 4.19 -4.35 0.73
N LEU A 104 3.86 -4.72 1.96
CA LEU A 104 4.18 -3.94 3.15
C LEU A 104 5.68 -3.79 3.35
N THR A 105 6.08 -2.57 3.62
CA THR A 105 7.43 -2.22 4.04
C THR A 105 7.38 -1.22 5.18
N VAL A 106 8.35 -1.33 6.07
CA VAL A 106 8.52 -0.42 7.20
C VAL A 106 9.88 0.26 7.16
N GLN A 107 9.92 1.49 7.61
CA GLN A 107 11.15 2.27 7.73
C GLN A 107 11.15 3.00 9.07
N PRO A 108 12.19 2.84 9.91
CA PRO A 108 12.30 3.60 11.14
C PRO A 108 12.62 5.07 10.84
N ARG A 109 11.98 5.96 11.56
CA ARG A 109 12.25 7.40 11.54
C ARG A 109 12.50 7.86 12.97
N ALA A 110 13.64 8.51 13.19
CA ALA A 110 13.90 9.18 14.45
C ALA A 110 13.12 10.49 14.51
N GLU A 111 12.41 10.70 15.59
CA GLU A 111 11.70 11.95 15.88
C GLU A 111 12.17 12.52 17.22
N ALA A 112 12.10 13.84 17.36
CA ALA A 112 12.49 14.53 18.56
C ALA A 112 11.55 15.72 18.83
N SER A 113 11.23 15.91 20.11
CA SER A 113 10.54 17.11 20.59
C SER A 113 11.15 17.53 21.91
N GLY A 114 11.83 18.67 21.92
CA GLY A 114 12.65 19.09 23.05
C GLY A 114 13.77 18.08 23.31
N GLN A 115 13.84 17.56 24.54
CA GLN A 115 14.82 16.53 24.92
C GLN A 115 14.33 15.09 24.67
N ALA A 116 13.04 14.91 24.39
CA ALA A 116 12.47 13.60 24.12
C ALA A 116 12.82 13.15 22.69
N LYS A 117 13.30 11.92 22.55
CA LYS A 117 13.60 11.27 21.28
C LYS A 117 12.91 9.91 21.23
N TRP A 118 12.32 9.58 20.08
CA TRP A 118 11.68 8.28 19.88
C TRP A 118 11.78 7.85 18.42
N ILE A 119 11.45 6.61 18.16
CA ILE A 119 11.38 6.08 16.82
C ILE A 119 9.90 5.91 16.45
N THR A 120 9.53 6.41 15.27
CA THR A 120 8.28 6.10 14.60
C THR A 120 8.53 5.22 13.38
N TRP A 121 7.50 4.55 12.91
CA TRP A 121 7.59 3.69 11.73
C TRP A 121 6.78 4.28 10.59
N VAL A 122 7.43 4.47 9.45
CA VAL A 122 6.75 4.83 8.20
C VAL A 122 6.40 3.55 7.47
N ILE A 123 5.11 3.25 7.43
CA ILE A 123 4.57 2.04 6.82
C ILE A 123 4.10 2.38 5.41
N ARG A 124 4.54 1.60 4.42
CA ARG A 124 4.09 1.67 3.03
C ARG A 124 3.56 0.35 2.54
N ALA A 125 2.52 0.42 1.69
CA ALA A 125 1.97 -0.69 0.95
C ALA A 125 1.98 -0.39 -0.55
N THR A 126 1.87 -1.39 -1.38
CA THR A 126 1.72 -1.25 -2.84
C THR A 126 0.28 -1.39 -3.30
N GLY A 127 -0.61 -1.82 -2.42
CA GLY A 127 -2.02 -1.98 -2.70
C GLY A 127 -2.82 -2.44 -1.49
N MET A 128 -4.13 -2.55 -1.68
CA MET A 128 -5.06 -3.11 -0.70
C MET A 128 -6.17 -3.89 -1.40
N HIS A 129 -6.70 -4.89 -0.74
CA HIS A 129 -7.87 -5.65 -1.19
C HIS A 129 -8.75 -6.07 -0.02
N ALA A 130 -9.98 -6.50 -0.30
CA ALA A 130 -10.89 -6.99 0.72
C ALA A 130 -10.38 -8.32 1.31
N VAL A 131 -10.71 -8.57 2.57
CA VAL A 131 -10.40 -9.85 3.21
C VAL A 131 -11.15 -10.97 2.48
N GLY A 132 -10.41 -12.03 2.09
CA GLY A 132 -10.96 -13.18 1.33
C GLY A 132 -10.92 -13.01 -0.19
N GLU A 133 -10.61 -11.85 -0.73
CA GLU A 133 -10.29 -11.68 -2.14
C GLU A 133 -8.87 -12.17 -2.41
N GLN A 134 -8.74 -13.09 -3.37
CA GLN A 134 -7.42 -13.51 -3.84
C GLN A 134 -6.77 -12.36 -4.61
N LYS A 135 -5.49 -12.18 -4.39
CA LYS A 135 -4.64 -11.28 -5.16
C LYS A 135 -4.92 -11.48 -6.65
N PRO A 136 -5.24 -10.43 -7.42
CA PRO A 136 -5.33 -10.56 -8.87
C PRO A 136 -3.98 -11.06 -9.38
N ASN A 137 -3.98 -12.29 -9.87
CA ASN A 137 -2.82 -12.93 -10.43
C ASN A 137 -2.46 -12.15 -11.69
N HIS A 138 -1.45 -11.29 -11.64
CA HIS A 138 -0.86 -10.71 -12.83
C HIS A 138 -0.23 -11.85 -13.61
N GLY A 139 -1.05 -12.38 -14.56
CA GLY A 139 -0.77 -13.55 -15.34
C GLY A 139 0.61 -13.49 -15.97
N THR A 140 1.37 -14.51 -15.68
CA THR A 140 2.40 -15.04 -16.55
C THR A 140 1.81 -15.14 -17.96
N HIS A 141 2.38 -14.42 -18.91
CA HIS A 141 2.10 -14.60 -20.33
C HIS A 141 2.26 -16.08 -20.68
N ALA A 142 1.15 -16.77 -20.85
CA ALA A 142 1.14 -18.08 -21.49
C ALA A 142 1.53 -17.89 -22.94
N LYS A 143 2.69 -18.43 -23.29
CA LYS A 143 3.17 -18.56 -24.67
C LYS A 143 2.14 -19.39 -25.44
N PRO A 144 1.65 -18.97 -26.59
CA PRO A 144 0.74 -19.81 -27.41
C PRO A 144 1.50 -21.03 -27.87
N GLY A 145 1.09 -22.18 -27.37
CA GLY A 145 1.57 -23.48 -27.85
C GLY A 145 1.07 -23.74 -29.27
N SER A 146 1.99 -24.12 -30.12
CA SER A 146 1.75 -24.56 -31.51
C SER A 146 0.65 -25.61 -31.59
N ALA A 147 -0.35 -25.34 -32.40
CA ALA A 147 -1.32 -26.34 -32.81
C ALA A 147 -0.63 -27.38 -33.67
N MET A 148 -0.57 -28.62 -33.22
CA MET A 148 -0.27 -29.76 -34.05
C MET A 148 -1.54 -30.17 -34.79
N THR A 149 -1.51 -30.00 -36.09
CA THR A 149 -2.49 -30.59 -37.03
C THR A 149 -2.35 -32.11 -37.02
N ALA A 150 -3.36 -32.79 -36.55
CA ALA A 150 -3.50 -34.23 -36.77
C ALA A 150 -4.12 -34.45 -38.13
N ASP A 151 -3.36 -35.05 -39.03
CA ASP A 151 -3.79 -35.54 -40.35
C ASP A 151 -4.58 -36.84 -40.15
N ALA A 152 -5.86 -36.81 -40.43
CA ALA A 152 -6.70 -38.01 -40.46
C ALA A 152 -6.72 -38.58 -41.87
N ARG A 153 -5.93 -39.60 -42.09
CA ARG A 153 -6.10 -40.43 -43.27
C ARG A 153 -7.18 -41.48 -43.00
N SER A 154 -8.29 -41.30 -43.68
CA SER A 154 -9.27 -42.34 -43.92
C SER A 154 -8.72 -43.33 -44.93
N ALA A 155 -8.68 -44.62 -44.58
CA ALA A 155 -8.55 -45.69 -45.53
C ALA A 155 -9.88 -46.40 -45.63
N ALA A 156 -10.51 -46.29 -46.80
CA ALA A 156 -11.62 -47.12 -47.21
C ALA A 156 -11.10 -48.39 -47.89
N ALA A 157 -11.67 -49.48 -47.54
CA ALA A 157 -11.81 -50.63 -48.36
C ALA A 157 -13.08 -51.42 -48.03
#